data_a08d867c5a749b0c4d7941a2eeef5d7d
#
_entry.id   a08d867c5a749b0c4d7941a2eeef5d7d
#
_cell.length_a   1.000
_cell.length_b   1.000
_cell.length_c   1.000
_cell.angle_alpha   90.00
_cell.angle_beta   90.00
_cell.angle_gamma   90.00
#
_symmetry.space_group_name_H-M   'P 1'
#
loop_
_entity.id
_entity.type
_entity.pdbx_description
1 polymer ?
#
loop_
_entity_poly.entity_id
_entity_poly.type
_entity_poly.pdbx_seq_one_letter_code
_entity_poly.pdbx_strand_id
1 'polypeptide(L)'
;LKALDLTNKRFGKLIAIQRAPKRKDKYTRWICNCDCGNTVEIRTDYLTSGHTTSCGCEKEKWFKKKYVNGQRFGKLIILQSIGTDSKLCKCDCGNTTIVKTYNLTSGNTQSCGCLKSKGELKINEILTQNLISYKTQYTFKDCRFPITNRLAYFDYAIFHNNKLICLIEYDGAQHFYGWNYQNTSLKHIKEYDNFKTEYCKNNHIPLIRIPYYDYDKLSKDYLLKQIEEAQEVI
;
A
#
# COMPACT_ATOMS: atom_id res chain seq x y z
N LEU A 1 -21.06 4.40 -53.32
CA LEU A 1 -21.67 4.25 -51.99
C LEU A 1 -22.00 5.64 -51.45
N LYS A 2 -23.28 5.94 -51.20
CA LYS A 2 -23.70 7.19 -50.54
C LYS A 2 -23.04 7.27 -49.19
N ALA A 3 -22.32 8.35 -48.92
CA ALA A 3 -21.67 8.56 -47.66
C ALA A 3 -22.74 8.73 -46.52
N LEU A 4 -22.59 7.96 -45.46
CA LEU A 4 -23.53 7.92 -44.33
C LEU A 4 -23.74 9.32 -43.74
N ASP A 5 -25.00 9.77 -43.68
CA ASP A 5 -25.38 11.03 -43.05
C ASP A 5 -25.84 10.75 -41.60
N LEU A 6 -25.15 11.39 -40.63
CA LEU A 6 -25.45 11.27 -39.21
C LEU A 6 -26.01 12.56 -38.63
N THR A 7 -26.34 13.57 -39.44
CA THR A 7 -26.87 14.85 -38.99
C THR A 7 -28.06 14.65 -38.05
N ASN A 8 -28.04 15.29 -36.89
CA ASN A 8 -29.02 15.21 -35.82
C ASN A 8 -29.24 13.82 -35.20
N LYS A 9 -28.40 12.83 -35.55
CA LYS A 9 -28.46 11.51 -34.88
C LYS A 9 -27.81 11.56 -33.55
N ARG A 10 -28.42 10.88 -32.55
CA ARG A 10 -27.92 10.77 -31.18
C ARG A 10 -27.10 9.50 -30.98
N PHE A 11 -25.98 9.63 -30.28
CA PHE A 11 -25.09 8.56 -29.87
C PHE A 11 -24.75 8.74 -28.39
N GLY A 12 -25.54 8.13 -27.51
CA GLY A 12 -25.44 8.36 -26.07
C GLY A 12 -25.75 9.83 -25.73
N LYS A 13 -24.75 10.53 -25.17
CA LYS A 13 -24.80 11.98 -24.85
C LYS A 13 -24.35 12.89 -25.99
N LEU A 14 -24.01 12.32 -27.14
CA LEU A 14 -23.55 13.07 -28.31
C LEU A 14 -24.65 13.19 -29.35
N ILE A 15 -24.81 14.38 -29.93
CA ILE A 15 -25.64 14.63 -31.10
C ILE A 15 -24.70 15.07 -32.21
N ALA A 16 -24.68 14.36 -33.34
CA ALA A 16 -23.89 14.71 -34.50
C ALA A 16 -24.54 15.93 -35.21
N ILE A 17 -23.77 17.01 -35.39
CA ILE A 17 -24.30 18.27 -35.97
C ILE A 17 -23.93 18.35 -37.43
N GLN A 18 -22.65 18.21 -37.76
CA GLN A 18 -22.18 18.32 -39.14
C GLN A 18 -20.90 17.51 -39.34
N ARG A 19 -20.56 17.23 -40.61
CA ARG A 19 -19.27 16.62 -40.94
C ARG A 19 -18.14 17.56 -40.62
N ALA A 20 -17.11 17.03 -39.97
CA ALA A 20 -15.87 17.77 -39.77
C ALA A 20 -15.08 17.93 -41.08
N PRO A 21 -14.26 18.97 -41.21
CA PRO A 21 -13.38 19.16 -42.38
C PRO A 21 -12.50 17.90 -42.61
N LYS A 22 -12.27 17.59 -43.91
CA LYS A 22 -11.38 16.48 -44.27
C LYS A 22 -9.97 16.71 -43.73
N ARG A 23 -9.42 15.70 -43.06
CA ARG A 23 -8.01 15.65 -42.69
C ARG A 23 -7.23 14.80 -43.67
N LYS A 24 -5.90 14.78 -43.57
CA LYS A 24 -4.99 13.98 -44.44
C LYS A 24 -5.16 12.46 -44.26
N ASP A 25 -5.92 12.03 -43.23
CA ASP A 25 -6.18 10.62 -43.00
C ASP A 25 -7.46 10.12 -43.70
N LYS A 26 -7.68 8.80 -43.70
CA LYS A 26 -8.80 8.14 -44.44
C LYS A 26 -10.14 8.17 -43.67
N TYR A 27 -10.18 8.74 -42.48
CA TYR A 27 -11.36 8.63 -41.62
C TYR A 27 -12.30 9.83 -41.73
N THR A 28 -13.58 9.56 -41.89
CA THR A 28 -14.64 10.58 -41.78
C THR A 28 -14.95 10.84 -40.33
N ARG A 29 -15.10 12.14 -39.96
CA ARG A 29 -15.43 12.57 -38.62
C ARG A 29 -16.64 13.48 -38.60
N TRP A 30 -17.25 13.55 -37.42
CA TRP A 30 -18.40 14.38 -37.14
C TRP A 30 -18.12 15.33 -35.99
N ILE A 31 -18.58 16.58 -36.14
CA ILE A 31 -18.66 17.53 -35.03
C ILE A 31 -19.92 17.17 -34.26
N CYS A 32 -19.80 16.87 -32.97
CA CYS A 32 -20.86 16.45 -32.11
C CYS A 32 -20.96 17.37 -30.89
N ASN A 33 -22.19 17.75 -30.53
CA ASN A 33 -22.49 18.41 -29.26
C ASN A 33 -22.82 17.35 -28.23
N CYS A 34 -22.24 17.51 -27.03
CA CYS A 34 -22.54 16.66 -25.90
C CYS A 34 -23.54 17.32 -24.96
N ASP A 35 -24.36 16.51 -24.28
CA ASP A 35 -25.35 17.02 -23.30
C ASP A 35 -24.72 17.86 -22.17
N CYS A 36 -23.41 17.78 -21.94
CA CYS A 36 -22.69 18.61 -20.99
C CYS A 36 -22.30 20.02 -21.54
N GLY A 37 -22.68 20.33 -22.79
CA GLY A 37 -22.38 21.60 -23.46
C GLY A 37 -21.08 21.63 -24.26
N ASN A 38 -20.21 20.61 -24.15
CA ASN A 38 -18.96 20.56 -24.92
C ASN A 38 -19.19 20.07 -26.35
N THR A 39 -18.44 20.64 -27.28
CA THR A 39 -18.38 20.19 -28.69
C THR A 39 -17.11 19.39 -28.93
N VAL A 40 -17.23 18.25 -29.62
CA VAL A 40 -16.11 17.34 -29.90
C VAL A 40 -16.17 16.79 -31.31
N GLU A 41 -15.01 16.47 -31.88
CA GLU A 41 -14.86 15.83 -33.18
C GLU A 41 -14.63 14.34 -33.02
N ILE A 42 -15.56 13.49 -33.53
CA ILE A 42 -15.53 12.04 -33.36
C ILE A 42 -15.53 11.33 -34.71
N ARG A 43 -14.82 10.23 -34.83
CA ARG A 43 -14.82 9.38 -36.05
C ARG A 43 -16.19 8.71 -36.22
N THR A 44 -16.59 8.57 -37.49
CA THR A 44 -17.88 7.95 -37.85
C THR A 44 -18.01 6.53 -37.28
N ASP A 45 -16.97 5.72 -37.39
CA ASP A 45 -16.97 4.34 -36.93
C ASP A 45 -17.07 4.25 -35.39
N TYR A 46 -16.51 5.19 -34.63
CA TYR A 46 -16.63 5.23 -33.18
C TYR A 46 -18.02 5.66 -32.69
N LEU A 47 -18.71 6.50 -33.47
CA LEU A 47 -20.11 6.85 -33.20
C LEU A 47 -21.03 5.66 -33.48
N THR A 48 -20.90 5.07 -34.68
CA THR A 48 -21.81 4.02 -35.15
C THR A 48 -21.63 2.67 -34.40
N SER A 49 -20.42 2.39 -33.91
CA SER A 49 -20.14 1.22 -33.07
C SER A 49 -20.50 1.39 -31.60
N GLY A 50 -20.88 2.62 -31.18
CA GLY A 50 -21.12 2.92 -29.76
C GLY A 50 -19.85 2.99 -28.90
N HIS A 51 -18.65 2.97 -29.53
CA HIS A 51 -17.38 3.08 -28.81
C HIS A 51 -17.22 4.43 -28.11
N THR A 52 -17.81 5.50 -28.65
CA THR A 52 -17.80 6.84 -28.07
C THR A 52 -19.21 7.34 -27.89
N THR A 53 -19.64 7.49 -26.62
CA THR A 53 -21.00 7.89 -26.23
C THR A 53 -21.06 9.26 -25.53
N SER A 54 -19.90 9.90 -25.25
CA SER A 54 -19.79 11.22 -24.62
C SER A 54 -18.53 11.94 -25.08
N CYS A 55 -18.39 13.23 -24.76
CA CYS A 55 -17.17 14.02 -25.03
C CYS A 55 -15.99 13.66 -24.10
N GLY A 56 -16.14 12.67 -23.23
CA GLY A 56 -15.21 12.33 -22.16
C GLY A 56 -15.62 12.91 -20.79
N CYS A 57 -16.66 13.71 -20.71
CA CYS A 57 -17.15 14.31 -19.47
C CYS A 57 -17.54 13.28 -18.40
N GLU A 58 -17.87 12.05 -18.80
CA GLU A 58 -18.14 10.96 -17.87
C GLU A 58 -16.86 10.39 -17.27
N LYS A 59 -15.77 10.33 -18.06
CA LYS A 59 -14.47 9.90 -17.54
C LYS A 59 -14.01 10.83 -16.42
N GLU A 60 -14.22 12.13 -16.55
CA GLU A 60 -13.90 13.09 -15.47
C GLU A 60 -14.72 12.87 -14.20
N LYS A 61 -15.99 12.46 -14.30
CA LYS A 61 -16.80 12.10 -13.12
C LYS A 61 -16.28 10.84 -12.42
N TRP A 62 -15.77 9.86 -13.17
CA TRP A 62 -15.14 8.66 -12.62
C TRP A 62 -13.81 8.98 -11.92
N PHE A 63 -13.01 9.91 -12.46
CA PHE A 63 -11.72 10.31 -11.86
C PHE A 63 -11.89 11.31 -10.71
N LYS A 64 -13.03 12.00 -10.59
CA LYS A 64 -13.35 12.93 -9.50
C LYS A 64 -14.18 12.26 -8.39
N LYS A 65 -13.89 11.02 -8.01
CA LYS A 65 -14.30 10.54 -6.69
C LYS A 65 -13.55 11.40 -5.67
N LYS A 66 -14.20 12.51 -5.28
CA LYS A 66 -13.62 13.49 -4.34
C LYS A 66 -13.55 12.81 -2.97
N TYR A 67 -12.39 12.27 -2.66
CA TYR A 67 -12.15 11.74 -1.33
C TYR A 67 -12.12 12.89 -0.34
N VAL A 68 -13.05 12.88 0.60
CA VAL A 68 -13.25 13.98 1.55
C VAL A 68 -12.52 13.69 2.87
N ASN A 69 -12.14 14.77 3.54
CA ASN A 69 -11.61 14.68 4.90
C ASN A 69 -12.65 14.01 5.80
N GLY A 70 -12.18 13.15 6.71
CA GLY A 70 -13.04 12.30 7.55
C GLY A 70 -13.46 10.97 6.91
N GLN A 71 -13.22 10.75 5.61
CA GLN A 71 -13.52 9.46 4.99
C GLN A 71 -12.61 8.36 5.51
N ARG A 72 -13.20 7.20 5.84
CA ARG A 72 -12.51 6.05 6.42
C ARG A 72 -12.17 5.00 5.37
N PHE A 73 -10.97 4.42 5.51
CA PHE A 73 -10.45 3.26 4.77
C PHE A 73 -9.75 2.31 5.74
N GLY A 74 -10.41 1.23 6.12
CA GLY A 74 -9.92 0.34 7.18
C GLY A 74 -9.74 1.11 8.50
N LYS A 75 -8.52 1.10 9.04
CA LYS A 75 -8.13 1.87 10.24
C LYS A 75 -7.67 3.31 9.95
N LEU A 76 -7.71 3.73 8.70
CA LEU A 76 -7.25 5.05 8.27
C LEU A 76 -8.41 6.00 8.04
N ILE A 77 -8.29 7.23 8.53
CA ILE A 77 -9.21 8.34 8.27
C ILE A 77 -8.44 9.43 7.55
N ILE A 78 -8.94 9.90 6.41
CA ILE A 78 -8.31 11.00 5.67
C ILE A 78 -8.40 12.28 6.50
N LEU A 79 -7.25 12.91 6.76
CA LEU A 79 -7.16 14.24 7.38
C LEU A 79 -7.14 15.34 6.32
N GLN A 80 -6.30 15.16 5.30
CA GLN A 80 -6.16 16.14 4.20
C GLN A 80 -5.53 15.51 2.96
N SER A 81 -5.71 16.17 1.80
CA SER A 81 -5.03 15.82 0.56
C SER A 81 -3.61 16.39 0.56
N ILE A 82 -2.64 15.58 0.13
CA ILE A 82 -1.25 15.97 -0.07
C ILE A 82 -0.95 15.87 -1.56
N GLY A 83 -0.85 17.01 -2.23
CA GLY A 83 -0.72 17.07 -3.69
C GLY A 83 -1.94 16.46 -4.40
N THR A 84 -1.72 15.92 -5.60
CA THR A 84 -2.78 15.39 -6.47
C THR A 84 -3.16 13.94 -6.17
N ASP A 85 -2.24 13.15 -5.60
CA ASP A 85 -2.31 11.68 -5.59
C ASP A 85 -2.21 11.04 -4.20
N SER A 86 -1.92 11.82 -3.16
CA SER A 86 -1.69 11.28 -1.82
C SER A 86 -2.62 11.92 -0.78
N LYS A 87 -2.84 11.20 0.30
CA LYS A 87 -3.65 11.63 1.45
C LYS A 87 -2.86 11.48 2.74
N LEU A 88 -2.88 12.48 3.58
CA LEU A 88 -2.49 12.34 4.98
C LEU A 88 -3.65 11.68 5.72
N CYS A 89 -3.38 10.55 6.36
CA CYS A 89 -4.37 9.78 7.08
C CYS A 89 -3.97 9.62 8.55
N LYS A 90 -4.96 9.69 9.45
CA LYS A 90 -4.83 9.29 10.85
C LYS A 90 -5.28 7.84 10.99
N CYS A 91 -4.49 7.03 11.67
CA CYS A 91 -4.81 5.66 11.98
C CYS A 91 -5.48 5.56 13.35
N ASP A 92 -6.32 4.54 13.56
CA ASP A 92 -6.97 4.27 14.88
C ASP A 92 -5.95 4.06 16.01
N CYS A 93 -4.70 3.66 15.70
CA CYS A 93 -3.61 3.57 16.67
C CYS A 93 -3.03 4.93 17.12
N GLY A 94 -3.54 6.04 16.57
CA GLY A 94 -3.05 7.39 16.87
C GLY A 94 -1.99 7.93 15.90
N ASN A 95 -1.28 7.07 15.17
CA ASN A 95 -0.24 7.48 14.21
C ASN A 95 -0.83 8.10 12.95
N THR A 96 -0.05 8.97 12.29
CA THR A 96 -0.37 9.49 10.96
C THR A 96 0.52 8.89 9.90
N THR A 97 0.00 8.76 8.68
CA THR A 97 0.75 8.25 7.52
C THR A 97 0.27 8.91 6.23
N ILE A 98 1.17 9.04 5.26
CA ILE A 98 0.82 9.51 3.92
C ILE A 98 0.66 8.29 3.01
N VAL A 99 -0.51 8.18 2.38
CA VAL A 99 -0.88 7.04 1.53
C VAL A 99 -1.31 7.53 0.16
N LYS A 100 -0.87 6.85 -0.89
CA LYS A 100 -1.37 7.12 -2.24
C LYS A 100 -2.86 6.80 -2.32
N THR A 101 -3.63 7.66 -2.98
CA THR A 101 -5.08 7.51 -3.12
C THR A 101 -5.48 6.15 -3.68
N TYR A 102 -4.72 5.63 -4.66
CA TYR A 102 -4.94 4.31 -5.23
C TYR A 102 -4.86 3.19 -4.16
N ASN A 103 -3.86 3.23 -3.28
CA ASN A 103 -3.68 2.20 -2.25
C ASN A 103 -4.79 2.22 -1.20
N LEU A 104 -5.37 3.41 -0.91
CA LEU A 104 -6.56 3.50 -0.04
C LEU A 104 -7.77 2.86 -0.70
N THR A 105 -8.02 3.20 -1.97
CA THR A 105 -9.23 2.80 -2.69
C THR A 105 -9.26 1.35 -3.13
N SER A 106 -8.09 0.77 -3.40
CA SER A 106 -7.93 -0.65 -3.68
C SER A 106 -7.94 -1.53 -2.41
N GLY A 107 -7.90 -0.91 -1.21
CA GLY A 107 -7.77 -1.64 0.04
C GLY A 107 -6.37 -2.18 0.33
N ASN A 108 -5.37 -1.85 -0.51
CA ASN A 108 -3.98 -2.29 -0.33
C ASN A 108 -3.34 -1.71 0.94
N THR A 109 -3.80 -0.52 1.38
CA THR A 109 -3.34 0.09 2.62
C THR A 109 -4.52 0.38 3.52
N GLN A 110 -4.66 -0.37 4.60
CA GLN A 110 -5.76 -0.26 5.57
C GLN A 110 -5.34 0.26 6.94
N SER A 111 -4.04 0.48 7.16
CA SER A 111 -3.47 1.00 8.41
C SER A 111 -2.18 1.79 8.13
N CYS A 112 -1.61 2.41 9.16
CA CYS A 112 -0.30 3.06 9.09
C CYS A 112 0.89 2.06 9.13
N GLY A 113 0.62 0.77 9.03
CA GLY A 113 1.59 -0.31 9.28
C GLY A 113 1.44 -0.94 10.68
N CYS A 114 0.52 -0.44 11.51
CA CYS A 114 0.28 -0.95 12.86
C CYS A 114 -0.56 -2.25 12.91
N LEU A 115 -1.01 -2.76 11.77
CA LEU A 115 -1.66 -4.07 11.73
C LEU A 115 -0.58 -5.13 11.92
N LYS A 116 -0.57 -5.69 13.11
CA LYS A 116 0.31 -6.80 13.45
C LYS A 116 -0.20 -8.10 12.82
N SER A 117 0.72 -8.94 12.42
CA SER A 117 0.42 -10.32 12.02
C SER A 117 -0.16 -11.11 13.21
N LYS A 118 -0.79 -12.26 12.93
CA LYS A 118 -1.28 -13.15 14.02
C LYS A 118 -0.17 -13.52 15.00
N GLY A 119 1.05 -13.74 14.49
CA GLY A 119 2.21 -14.06 15.33
C GLY A 119 2.64 -12.89 16.21
N GLU A 120 2.75 -11.68 15.63
CA GLU A 120 3.05 -10.48 16.42
C GLU A 120 1.96 -10.21 17.49
N LEU A 121 0.67 -10.42 17.17
CA LEU A 121 -0.40 -10.28 18.16
C LEU A 121 -0.23 -11.27 19.31
N LYS A 122 0.12 -12.53 19.01
CA LYS A 122 0.35 -13.57 20.02
C LYS A 122 1.57 -13.27 20.89
N ILE A 123 2.67 -12.79 20.29
CA ILE A 123 3.85 -12.33 21.03
C ILE A 123 3.48 -11.16 21.94
N ASN A 124 2.76 -10.17 21.42
CA ASN A 124 2.33 -9.01 22.20
C ASN A 124 1.47 -9.40 23.42
N GLU A 125 0.54 -10.35 23.23
CA GLU A 125 -0.29 -10.88 24.30
C GLU A 125 0.56 -11.56 25.37
N ILE A 126 1.47 -12.44 24.99
CA ILE A 126 2.37 -13.15 25.93
C ILE A 126 3.22 -12.15 26.72
N LEU A 127 3.84 -11.18 26.06
CA LEU A 127 4.69 -10.17 26.71
C LEU A 127 3.89 -9.33 27.71
N THR A 128 2.69 -8.90 27.32
CA THR A 128 1.81 -8.07 28.16
C THR A 128 1.30 -8.84 29.38
N GLN A 129 0.82 -10.07 29.19
CA GLN A 129 0.29 -10.91 30.29
C GLN A 129 1.35 -11.28 31.32
N ASN A 130 2.63 -11.33 30.91
CA ASN A 130 3.74 -11.67 31.80
C ASN A 130 4.51 -10.44 32.32
N LEU A 131 3.97 -9.23 32.13
CA LEU A 131 4.53 -7.95 32.61
C LEU A 131 5.97 -7.71 32.16
N ILE A 132 6.33 -8.24 30.98
CA ILE A 132 7.66 -8.04 30.39
C ILE A 132 7.72 -6.63 29.80
N SER A 133 8.75 -5.87 30.14
CA SER A 133 8.95 -4.54 29.57
C SER A 133 9.43 -4.65 28.12
N TYR A 134 8.69 -4.05 27.18
CA TYR A 134 9.06 -4.08 25.76
C TYR A 134 8.65 -2.80 25.03
N LYS A 135 9.29 -2.58 23.88
CA LYS A 135 8.89 -1.57 22.88
C LYS A 135 8.65 -2.25 21.55
N THR A 136 7.64 -1.81 20.81
CA THR A 136 7.36 -2.32 19.46
C THR A 136 7.94 -1.39 18.40
N GLN A 137 8.25 -1.95 17.21
CA GLN A 137 8.82 -1.19 16.10
C GLN A 137 10.04 -0.38 16.54
N TYR A 138 10.95 -1.07 17.23
CA TYR A 138 12.14 -0.45 17.79
C TYR A 138 13.21 -0.22 16.73
N THR A 139 13.97 0.86 16.85
CA THR A 139 15.04 1.18 15.90
C THR A 139 16.19 1.86 16.61
N PHE A 140 17.38 1.75 16.03
CA PHE A 140 18.58 2.49 16.42
C PHE A 140 18.83 3.60 15.39
N LYS A 141 19.37 4.74 15.82
CA LYS A 141 19.63 5.89 14.96
C LYS A 141 20.60 5.58 13.81
N ASP A 142 21.53 4.68 14.05
CA ASP A 142 22.59 4.24 13.14
C ASP A 142 22.23 2.97 12.34
N CYS A 143 21.18 2.24 12.74
CA CYS A 143 20.73 1.06 12.00
C CYS A 143 19.94 1.47 10.75
N ARG A 144 20.66 1.77 9.66
CA ARG A 144 20.09 2.24 8.40
C ARG A 144 20.49 1.34 7.24
N PHE A 145 19.51 0.96 6.44
CA PHE A 145 19.78 0.19 5.22
C PHE A 145 20.71 0.97 4.27
N PRO A 146 21.82 0.38 3.81
CA PRO A 146 22.86 1.09 3.06
C PRO A 146 22.36 1.77 1.77
N ILE A 147 21.45 1.08 1.05
CA ILE A 147 20.97 1.57 -0.26
C ILE A 147 19.89 2.66 -0.09
N THR A 148 18.98 2.51 0.87
CA THR A 148 17.81 3.38 0.99
C THR A 148 17.96 4.45 2.06
N ASN A 149 18.98 4.37 2.90
CA ASN A 149 19.19 5.18 4.10
C ASN A 149 17.99 5.21 5.07
N ARG A 150 17.06 4.27 4.94
CA ARG A 150 15.90 4.12 5.83
C ARG A 150 16.31 3.41 7.10
N LEU A 151 15.71 3.80 8.23
CA LEU A 151 15.89 3.08 9.51
C LEU A 151 15.36 1.65 9.38
N ALA A 152 16.11 0.70 9.94
CA ALA A 152 15.64 -0.65 10.16
C ALA A 152 14.83 -0.70 11.46
N TYR A 153 13.65 -1.31 11.40
CA TYR A 153 12.76 -1.48 12.55
C TYR A 153 12.71 -2.94 12.95
N PHE A 154 12.77 -3.19 14.25
CA PHE A 154 12.61 -4.50 14.86
C PHE A 154 11.22 -4.60 15.50
N ASP A 155 10.55 -5.74 15.38
CA ASP A 155 9.17 -5.89 15.84
C ASP A 155 9.05 -5.65 17.34
N TYR A 156 9.97 -6.18 18.12
CA TYR A 156 10.03 -5.96 19.57
C TYR A 156 11.47 -5.77 20.06
N ALA A 157 11.63 -4.91 21.05
CA ALA A 157 12.82 -4.79 21.89
C ALA A 157 12.41 -5.08 23.34
N ILE A 158 13.08 -6.04 23.97
CA ILE A 158 12.80 -6.50 25.34
C ILE A 158 13.78 -5.81 26.29
N PHE A 159 13.24 -5.32 27.41
CA PHE A 159 14.02 -4.60 28.41
C PHE A 159 13.90 -5.25 29.79
N HIS A 160 15.00 -5.25 30.55
CA HIS A 160 15.02 -5.53 31.97
C HIS A 160 15.81 -4.42 32.70
N ASN A 161 15.23 -3.81 33.70
CA ASN A 161 15.84 -2.67 34.42
C ASN A 161 16.35 -1.55 33.48
N ASN A 162 15.56 -1.19 32.48
CA ASN A 162 15.90 -0.23 31.42
C ASN A 162 17.08 -0.61 30.50
N LYS A 163 17.66 -1.79 30.66
CA LYS A 163 18.69 -2.33 29.77
C LYS A 163 18.03 -3.16 28.67
N LEU A 164 18.46 -2.97 27.42
CA LEU A 164 18.03 -3.82 26.31
C LEU A 164 18.62 -5.22 26.50
N ILE A 165 17.74 -6.22 26.45
CA ILE A 165 18.11 -7.63 26.60
C ILE A 165 18.22 -8.31 25.25
N CYS A 166 17.17 -8.22 24.44
CA CYS A 166 17.15 -8.81 23.11
C CYS A 166 16.15 -8.08 22.21
N LEU A 167 16.27 -8.38 20.93
CA LEU A 167 15.28 -8.01 19.91
C LEU A 167 14.52 -9.26 19.47
N ILE A 168 13.26 -9.08 19.07
CA ILE A 168 12.44 -10.17 18.51
C ILE A 168 11.91 -9.72 17.15
N GLU A 169 11.99 -10.59 16.15
CA GLU A 169 11.38 -10.49 14.83
C GLU A 169 10.45 -11.67 14.61
N TYR A 170 9.26 -11.41 14.08
CA TYR A 170 8.36 -12.46 13.61
C TYR A 170 8.39 -12.54 12.11
N ASP A 171 9.06 -13.54 11.58
CA ASP A 171 9.24 -13.73 10.15
C ASP A 171 8.00 -14.35 9.52
N GLY A 172 7.16 -13.53 8.91
CA GLY A 172 5.98 -13.97 8.17
C GLY A 172 6.32 -14.81 6.93
N ALA A 173 5.33 -15.44 6.32
CA ALA A 173 5.51 -16.31 5.15
C ALA A 173 6.24 -15.62 3.98
N GLN A 174 6.13 -14.30 3.86
CA GLN A 174 6.82 -13.51 2.85
C GLN A 174 8.35 -13.56 2.95
N HIS A 175 8.92 -13.78 4.11
CA HIS A 175 10.37 -13.94 4.30
C HIS A 175 10.90 -15.23 3.67
N PHE A 176 10.02 -16.21 3.44
CA PHE A 176 10.35 -17.52 2.89
C PHE A 176 9.96 -17.67 1.43
N TYR A 177 8.81 -17.10 1.02
CA TYR A 177 8.24 -17.28 -0.32
C TYR A 177 8.15 -16.01 -1.15
N GLY A 178 8.42 -14.82 -0.56
CA GLY A 178 8.22 -13.53 -1.20
C GLY A 178 6.74 -13.11 -1.29
N TRP A 179 6.49 -11.88 -1.74
CA TRP A 179 5.13 -11.33 -1.88
C TRP A 179 4.44 -11.71 -3.19
N ASN A 180 5.22 -12.03 -4.22
CA ASN A 180 4.73 -12.38 -5.56
C ASN A 180 5.65 -13.41 -6.18
N TYR A 181 5.14 -14.14 -7.15
CA TYR A 181 5.84 -15.15 -7.96
C TYR A 181 7.11 -14.67 -8.70
N GLN A 182 7.55 -13.44 -8.49
CA GLN A 182 8.79 -12.89 -9.05
C GLN A 182 9.90 -12.91 -7.99
N ASN A 183 10.96 -13.67 -8.25
CA ASN A 183 12.13 -13.89 -7.38
C ASN A 183 12.85 -12.60 -6.88
N THR A 184 12.60 -11.45 -7.49
CA THR A 184 13.23 -10.18 -7.11
C THR A 184 12.80 -9.66 -5.74
N SER A 185 11.55 -9.93 -5.32
CA SER A 185 11.06 -9.48 -4.00
C SER A 185 11.67 -10.27 -2.85
N LEU A 186 11.88 -11.58 -3.03
CA LEU A 186 12.48 -12.45 -2.01
C LEU A 186 13.95 -12.10 -1.77
N LYS A 187 14.70 -11.75 -2.82
CA LYS A 187 16.10 -11.32 -2.71
C LYS A 187 16.22 -10.09 -1.82
N HIS A 188 15.41 -9.06 -2.05
CA HIS A 188 15.45 -7.84 -1.24
C HIS A 188 15.02 -8.09 0.22
N ILE A 189 14.03 -8.95 0.47
CA ILE A 189 13.64 -9.31 1.83
C ILE A 189 14.82 -9.95 2.55
N LYS A 190 15.49 -10.93 1.92
CA LYS A 190 16.67 -11.60 2.49
C LYS A 190 17.85 -10.65 2.72
N GLU A 191 18.07 -9.68 1.83
CA GLU A 191 19.11 -8.65 2.01
C GLU A 191 18.80 -7.79 3.25
N TYR A 192 17.56 -7.41 3.48
CA TYR A 192 17.14 -6.65 4.67
C TYR A 192 17.24 -7.49 5.95
N ASP A 193 16.84 -8.76 5.90
CA ASP A 193 16.94 -9.68 7.02
C ASP A 193 18.40 -9.93 7.42
N ASN A 194 19.26 -10.16 6.44
CA ASN A 194 20.69 -10.34 6.66
C ASN A 194 21.32 -9.08 7.25
N PHE A 195 20.96 -7.90 6.74
CA PHE A 195 21.44 -6.62 7.28
C PHE A 195 21.10 -6.46 8.77
N LYS A 196 19.84 -6.71 9.16
CA LYS A 196 19.41 -6.67 10.57
C LYS A 196 20.18 -7.66 11.43
N THR A 197 20.35 -8.88 10.93
CA THR A 197 21.10 -9.94 11.64
C THR A 197 22.54 -9.57 11.87
N GLU A 198 23.24 -9.08 10.83
CA GLU A 198 24.63 -8.63 10.94
C GLU A 198 24.78 -7.40 11.83
N TYR A 199 23.84 -6.44 11.77
CA TYR A 199 23.82 -5.30 12.67
C TYR A 199 23.76 -5.75 14.14
N CYS A 200 22.84 -6.66 14.46
CA CYS A 200 22.69 -7.19 15.81
C CYS A 200 23.96 -7.92 16.28
N LYS A 201 24.55 -8.77 15.42
CA LYS A 201 25.78 -9.48 15.70
C LYS A 201 26.94 -8.54 15.98
N ASN A 202 27.15 -7.53 15.14
CA ASN A 202 28.24 -6.56 15.28
C ASN A 202 28.11 -5.67 16.52
N ASN A 203 26.90 -5.49 17.03
CA ASN A 203 26.61 -4.70 18.23
C ASN A 203 26.37 -5.57 19.48
N HIS A 204 26.61 -6.88 19.40
CA HIS A 204 26.40 -7.84 20.50
C HIS A 204 24.98 -7.78 21.08
N ILE A 205 23.97 -7.59 20.20
CA ILE A 205 22.55 -7.57 20.59
C ILE A 205 21.92 -8.91 20.21
N PRO A 206 21.42 -9.71 21.16
CA PRO A 206 20.73 -10.94 20.85
C PRO A 206 19.49 -10.69 20.00
N LEU A 207 19.33 -11.41 18.90
CA LEU A 207 18.19 -11.33 17.99
C LEU A 207 17.48 -12.69 17.93
N ILE A 208 16.26 -12.73 18.45
CA ILE A 208 15.37 -13.88 18.38
C ILE A 208 14.53 -13.75 17.12
N ARG A 209 14.62 -14.74 16.21
CA ARG A 209 13.78 -14.80 15.01
C ARG A 209 12.78 -15.95 15.14
N ILE A 210 11.49 -15.63 15.04
CA ILE A 210 10.39 -16.59 15.16
C ILE A 210 9.73 -16.71 13.78
N PRO A 211 9.97 -17.82 13.06
CA PRO A 211 9.38 -18.01 11.75
C PRO A 211 7.87 -18.33 11.85
N TYR A 212 7.10 -17.94 10.85
CA TYR A 212 5.65 -18.11 10.82
C TYR A 212 5.18 -19.55 11.02
N TYR A 213 5.97 -20.54 10.59
CA TYR A 213 5.64 -21.96 10.73
C TYR A 213 5.82 -22.48 12.17
N ASP A 214 6.46 -21.70 13.05
CA ASP A 214 6.54 -21.99 14.48
C ASP A 214 5.39 -21.31 15.29
N TYR A 215 4.39 -20.77 14.60
CA TYR A 215 3.24 -20.11 15.23
C TYR A 215 2.54 -21.01 16.27
N ASP A 216 2.38 -22.31 15.98
CA ASP A 216 1.72 -23.25 16.88
C ASP A 216 2.57 -23.57 18.12
N LYS A 217 3.90 -23.54 17.99
CA LYS A 217 4.85 -23.71 19.11
C LYS A 217 4.95 -22.45 19.98
N LEU A 218 4.58 -21.30 19.45
CA LEU A 218 4.69 -20.01 20.13
C LEU A 218 3.74 -19.99 21.35
N SER A 219 4.27 -20.37 22.50
CA SER A 219 3.63 -20.36 23.81
C SER A 219 4.38 -19.41 24.75
N LYS A 220 3.81 -19.18 25.93
CA LYS A 220 4.50 -18.44 27.00
C LYS A 220 5.87 -19.03 27.28
N ASP A 221 5.91 -20.33 27.58
CA ASP A 221 7.13 -21.03 28.00
C ASP A 221 8.18 -21.02 26.88
N TYR A 222 7.76 -21.21 25.64
CA TYR A 222 8.65 -21.09 24.49
C TYR A 222 9.30 -19.69 24.41
N LEU A 223 8.50 -18.63 24.45
CA LEU A 223 8.99 -17.26 24.30
C LEU A 223 9.86 -16.84 25.48
N LEU A 224 9.47 -17.16 26.71
CA LEU A 224 10.26 -16.84 27.91
C LEU A 224 11.61 -17.55 27.88
N LYS A 225 11.63 -18.84 27.52
CA LYS A 225 12.88 -19.60 27.39
C LYS A 225 13.83 -18.95 26.38
N GLN A 226 13.33 -18.53 25.21
CA GLN A 226 14.16 -17.84 24.21
C GLN A 226 14.73 -16.51 24.72
N ILE A 227 13.95 -15.77 25.52
CA ILE A 227 14.40 -14.50 26.16
C ILE A 227 15.45 -14.77 27.23
N GLU A 228 15.27 -15.79 28.06
CA GLU A 228 16.25 -16.21 29.10
C GLU A 228 17.57 -16.66 28.46
N GLU A 229 17.53 -17.53 27.46
CA GLU A 229 18.71 -17.96 26.70
C GLU A 229 19.46 -16.76 26.07
N ALA A 230 18.74 -15.75 25.60
CA ALA A 230 19.34 -14.53 25.08
C ALA A 230 20.02 -13.68 26.16
N GLN A 231 19.57 -13.74 27.41
CA GLN A 231 20.22 -13.02 28.54
C GLN A 231 21.58 -13.62 28.94
N GLU A 232 21.72 -14.93 28.79
CA GLU A 232 22.97 -15.63 29.17
C GLU A 232 24.13 -15.34 28.19
N VAL A 233 23.83 -14.79 27.02
CA VAL A 233 24.80 -14.48 25.94
C VAL A 233 25.44 -13.09 26.11
N ILE A 234 24.94 -12.25 27.02
CA ILE A 234 25.39 -10.87 27.29
C ILE A 234 26.35 -10.85 28.48
#